data_9869d5cfa36ce7e0446b832a0e012333
#
_entry.id   9869d5cfa36ce7e0446b832a0e012333
#
_cell.length_a   1.000
_cell.length_b   1.000
_cell.length_c   1.000
_cell.angle_alpha   90.00
_cell.angle_beta   90.00
_cell.angle_gamma   90.00
#
_symmetry.space_group_name_H-M   'P 1'
#
loop_
_entity.id
_entity.type
_entity.pdbx_description
1 polymer ?
#
loop_
_entity_poly.entity_id
_entity_poly.type
_entity_poly.pdbx_seq_one_letter_code
_entity_poly.pdbx_strand_id
1 'polypeptide(L)' 'MSGHHANIEEWRREQSIIRTARRRPDLLKKADLTNKEWNFVRQLKKQWKEEESKDENI' A
#
# COMPACT_ATOMS: atom_id res chain seq x y z
N MET A 1 -5.12 -0.62 -21.29
CA MET A 1 -5.44 -0.73 -20.78
C MET A 1 -6.47 -0.57 -20.28
N SER A 2 -6.92 -0.58 -20.26
CA SER A 2 -7.99 -0.28 -20.21
C SER A 2 -8.92 -0.93 -19.38
N GLY A 3 -9.06 -1.86 -18.99
CA GLY A 3 -10.07 -2.46 -18.21
C GLY A 3 -10.06 -2.10 -16.77
N HIS A 4 -9.15 -1.26 -16.41
CA HIS A 4 -9.00 -0.99 -15.02
C HIS A 4 -10.01 -0.05 -14.45
N HIS A 5 -10.57 0.75 -15.27
CA HIS A 5 -11.50 1.74 -14.78
C HIS A 5 -12.73 1.11 -14.18
N ALA A 6 -12.92 -0.15 -14.41
CA ALA A 6 -14.09 -0.82 -13.85
C ALA A 6 -14.02 -0.93 -12.34
N ASN A 7 -12.82 -0.80 -11.77
CA ASN A 7 -12.66 -0.98 -10.32
C ASN A 7 -12.19 0.28 -9.66
N ILE A 8 -12.93 1.33 -9.85
CA ILE A 8 -12.59 2.61 -9.26
C ILE A 8 -12.58 2.52 -7.74
N GLU A 9 -13.51 1.78 -7.18
CA GLU A 9 -13.58 1.66 -5.73
C GLU A 9 -12.38 0.93 -5.17
N GLU A 10 -11.93 -0.10 -5.86
CA GLU A 10 -10.73 -0.80 -5.43
C GLU A 10 -9.52 0.12 -5.50
N TRP A 11 -9.45 0.90 -6.55
CA TRP A 11 -8.34 1.83 -6.70
C TRP A 11 -8.32 2.83 -5.55
N ARG A 12 -9.48 3.35 -5.20
CA ARG A 12 -9.56 4.31 -4.11
C ARG A 12 -9.15 3.67 -2.80
N ARG A 13 -9.58 2.45 -2.58
CA ARG A 13 -9.22 1.75 -1.36
C ARG A 13 -7.72 1.53 -1.29
N GLU A 14 -7.11 1.16 -2.39
CA GLU A 14 -5.67 0.98 -2.43
C GLU A 14 -4.95 2.29 -2.11
N GLN A 15 -5.40 3.37 -2.69
CA GLN A 15 -4.81 4.66 -2.42
C GLN A 15 -4.93 5.04 -0.95
N SER A 16 -6.07 4.73 -0.37
CA SER A 16 -6.30 5.01 1.04
C SER A 16 -5.35 4.18 1.89
N ILE A 17 -5.17 2.92 1.54
CA ILE A 17 -4.26 2.04 2.27
C ILE A 17 -2.84 2.55 2.16
N ILE A 18 -2.42 2.95 0.98
CA ILE A 18 -1.08 3.47 0.78
C ILE A 18 -0.85 4.70 1.65
N ARG A 19 -1.80 5.59 1.66
CA ARG A 19 -1.69 6.81 2.43
C ARG A 19 -1.58 6.51 3.92
N THR A 20 -2.43 5.61 4.39
CA THR A 20 -2.40 5.24 5.80
C THR A 20 -1.10 4.54 6.16
N ALA A 21 -0.64 3.67 5.27
CA ALA A 21 0.58 2.93 5.53
C ALA A 21 1.78 3.86 5.62
N ARG A 22 1.75 4.94 4.88
CA ARG A 22 2.86 5.89 4.91
C ARG A 22 2.81 6.79 6.13
N ARG A 23 1.62 7.28 6.45
CA ARG A 23 1.49 8.27 7.52
C ARG A 23 1.26 7.62 8.87
N ARG A 24 0.37 6.65 8.90
CA ARG A 24 -0.02 6.04 10.16
C ARG A 24 -0.13 4.55 10.01
N PRO A 25 0.99 3.85 9.89
CA PRO A 25 0.93 2.39 9.70
C PRO A 25 0.24 1.67 10.85
N ASP A 26 0.26 2.26 12.03
CA ASP A 26 -0.42 1.64 13.17
C ASP A 26 -1.93 1.58 12.98
N LEU A 27 -2.49 2.52 12.22
CA LEU A 27 -3.92 2.53 11.99
C LEU A 27 -4.36 1.39 11.08
N LEU A 28 -3.43 0.82 10.31
CA LEU A 28 -3.78 -0.29 9.45
C LEU A 28 -4.27 -1.48 10.26
N LYS A 29 -3.75 -1.64 11.45
CA LYS A 29 -4.18 -2.73 12.30
C LYS A 29 -5.61 -2.56 12.76
N LYS A 30 -6.05 -1.33 12.89
CA LYS A 30 -7.41 -1.04 13.28
C LYS A 30 -8.37 -1.06 12.11
N ALA A 31 -7.84 -0.95 10.90
CA ALA A 31 -8.67 -0.92 9.71
C ALA A 31 -8.87 -2.33 9.19
N ASP A 32 -9.81 -3.03 9.56
CA ASP A 32 -10.13 -4.39 9.16
C ASP A 32 -9.72 -4.73 7.74
N LEU A 33 -8.45 -4.92 7.51
CA LEU A 33 -7.97 -5.28 6.20
C LEU A 33 -8.14 -6.76 5.93
N THR A 34 -8.49 -7.10 4.71
CA THR A 34 -8.56 -8.50 4.31
C THR A 34 -7.17 -9.04 4.06
N ASN A 35 -7.07 -10.37 3.95
CA ASN A 35 -5.80 -10.99 3.65
C ASN A 35 -5.18 -10.41 2.38
N LYS A 36 -6.02 -10.16 1.41
CA LYS A 36 -5.56 -9.59 0.15
C LYS A 36 -4.94 -8.22 0.38
N GLU A 37 -5.59 -7.42 1.18
CA GLU A 37 -5.12 -6.09 1.46
C GLU A 37 -3.85 -6.11 2.30
N TRP A 38 -3.75 -7.03 3.21
CA TRP A 38 -2.53 -7.18 3.98
C TRP A 38 -1.35 -7.57 3.10
N ASN A 39 -1.58 -8.45 2.13
CA ASN A 39 -0.53 -8.79 1.18
C ASN A 39 -0.08 -7.57 0.40
N PHE A 40 -1.03 -6.74 0.02
CA PHE A 40 -0.74 -5.52 -0.70
C PHE A 40 0.14 -4.60 0.15
N VAL A 41 -0.18 -4.46 1.41
CA VAL A 41 0.59 -3.62 2.33
C VAL A 41 2.01 -4.17 2.48
N ARG A 42 2.13 -5.48 2.58
CA ARG A 42 3.45 -6.08 2.72
C ARG A 42 4.32 -5.76 1.51
N GLN A 43 3.75 -5.85 0.33
CA GLN A 43 4.51 -5.53 -0.87
C GLN A 43 4.92 -4.07 -0.90
N LEU A 44 4.03 -3.20 -0.47
CA LEU A 44 4.34 -1.78 -0.41
C LEU A 44 5.53 -1.52 0.51
N LYS A 45 5.50 -2.10 1.67
CA LYS A 45 6.57 -1.89 2.64
C LYS A 45 7.89 -2.42 2.10
N LYS A 46 7.84 -3.52 1.40
CA LYS A 46 9.03 -4.09 0.82
C LYS A 46 9.63 -3.16 -0.21
N GLN A 47 8.79 -2.60 -1.06
CA GLN A 47 9.27 -1.67 -2.06
C GLN A 47 9.89 -0.43 -1.44
N TRP A 48 9.23 0.11 -0.43
CA TRP A 48 9.73 1.31 0.23
C TRP A 48 11.09 1.05 0.88
N LYS A 49 11.22 -0.13 1.46
CA LYS A 49 12.47 -0.47 2.12
C LYS A 49 13.60 -0.57 1.12
N GLU A 50 13.31 -1.14 -0.04
CA GLU A 50 14.33 -1.25 -1.08
C GLU A 50 14.75 0.12 -1.59
N GLU A 51 13.78 1.01 -1.72
CA GLU A 51 14.10 2.36 -2.17
C GLU A 51 14.96 3.09 -1.15
N GLU A 52 14.64 2.92 0.11
CA GLU A 52 15.44 3.54 1.16
C GLU A 52 16.86 3.02 1.15
N SER A 53 17.01 1.74 0.94
CA SER A 53 18.33 1.16 0.88
C SER A 53 19.14 1.75 -0.25
N LYS A 54 18.51 1.96 -1.37
CA LYS A 54 19.19 2.56 -2.51
C LYS A 54 19.66 3.96 -2.18
N ASP A 55 18.81 4.71 -1.53
CA ASP A 55 19.16 6.06 -1.16
C ASP A 55 20.35 6.09 -0.23
N GLU A 56 20.39 5.17 0.68
CA GLU A 56 21.47 5.12 1.63
C GLU A 56 22.80 4.81 0.98
N ASN A 57 22.76 4.08 -0.10
CA ASN A 57 23.98 3.71 -0.79
C ASN A 57 24.65 4.90 -1.47
N ILE A 58 23.93 5.92 -1.67
CA ILE A 58 24.49 7.11 -2.30
C ILE A 58 25.32 7.88 -1.31
#